data_86a8c9f523b5e2001a28f4360b500fd7
#
_entry.id   86a8c9f523b5e2001a28f4360b500fd7
#
_cell.length_a   1.000
_cell.length_b   1.000
_cell.length_c   1.000
_cell.angle_alpha   90.00
_cell.angle_beta   90.00
_cell.angle_gamma   90.00
#
_symmetry.space_group_name_H-M   'P 1'
#
loop_
_entity.id
_entity.type
_entity.pdbx_description
1 polymer ?
#
loop_
_entity_poly.entity_id
_entity_poly.type
_entity_poly.pdbx_seq_one_letter_code
_entity_poly.pdbx_strand_id
1 'polypeptide(L)'
;DFSLLDYWDSRNVFFVVRHRDNLLYSQIEERLLPETRAQNVLIDEIIELTGEQTKKKYTRPLRRIAVWNDEHGYVVQLLTNNFKLTASTIAQLYKARWMIEILQKHQAAVENKEFHWYITQCC
;
A
#
# COMPACT_ATOMS: atom_id res chain seq x y z
N ASP A 1 -3.02 -1.08 11.74
CA ASP A 1 -4.09 -1.95 12.24
C ASP A 1 -5.05 -2.33 11.12
N PHE A 2 -5.25 -3.62 10.92
CA PHE A 2 -6.09 -4.12 9.83
C PHE A 2 -7.57 -3.78 10.01
N SER A 3 -8.03 -3.57 11.23
CA SER A 3 -9.40 -3.11 11.45
C SER A 3 -9.62 -1.72 10.87
N LEU A 4 -8.62 -0.86 10.98
CA LEU A 4 -8.67 0.48 10.39
C LEU A 4 -8.64 0.42 8.87
N LEU A 5 -7.81 -0.46 8.31
CA LEU A 5 -7.75 -0.66 6.86
C LEU A 5 -9.08 -1.17 6.31
N ASP A 6 -9.71 -2.08 7.05
CA ASP A 6 -11.02 -2.60 6.70
C ASP A 6 -12.08 -1.49 6.71
N TYR A 7 -12.04 -0.64 7.70
CA TYR A 7 -12.95 0.50 7.80
C TYR A 7 -12.77 1.44 6.60
N TRP A 8 -11.53 1.77 6.26
CA TRP A 8 -11.26 2.63 5.10
C TRP A 8 -11.76 2.00 3.81
N ASP A 9 -11.50 0.72 3.61
CA ASP A 9 -11.94 0.03 2.41
C ASP A 9 -13.47 0.02 2.30
N SER A 10 -14.17 -0.18 3.41
CA SER A 10 -15.63 -0.16 3.43
C SER A 10 -16.21 1.21 3.11
N ARG A 11 -15.41 2.26 3.26
CA ARG A 11 -15.79 3.64 2.96
C ARG A 11 -15.26 4.12 1.61
N ASN A 12 -14.75 3.21 0.78
CA ASN A 12 -14.16 3.54 -0.52
C ASN A 12 -12.96 4.47 -0.41
N VAL A 13 -12.19 4.32 0.65
CA VAL A 13 -10.95 5.07 0.86
C VAL A 13 -9.78 4.20 0.44
N PHE A 14 -8.96 4.70 -0.46
CA PHE A 14 -7.74 4.01 -0.84
C PHE A 14 -6.66 4.24 0.21
N PHE A 15 -5.86 3.22 0.44
CA PHE A 15 -4.71 3.33 1.36
C PHE A 15 -3.47 2.70 0.73
N VAL A 16 -2.32 3.20 1.14
CA VAL A 16 -1.02 2.59 0.88
C VAL A 16 -0.30 2.56 2.21
N VAL A 17 -0.02 1.39 2.73
CA VAL A 17 0.64 1.24 4.02
C VAL A 17 1.84 0.33 3.89
N ARG A 18 2.86 0.58 4.69
CA ARG A 18 4.01 -0.30 4.80
C ARG A 18 3.71 -1.39 5.81
N HIS A 19 4.04 -2.63 5.49
CA HIS A 19 3.91 -3.72 6.45
C HIS A 19 5.29 -4.30 6.78
N ARG A 20 5.33 -5.05 7.89
CA ARG A 20 6.56 -5.69 8.35
C ARG A 20 6.70 -7.09 7.75
N ASP A 21 7.92 -7.63 7.86
CA ASP A 21 8.26 -8.91 7.26
C ASP A 21 7.52 -10.10 7.85
N ASN A 22 6.97 -9.95 9.06
CA ASN A 22 6.28 -11.05 9.74
C ASN A 22 4.81 -11.18 9.38
N LEU A 23 4.34 -10.51 8.33
CA LEU A 23 2.97 -10.63 7.87
C LEU A 23 2.72 -12.04 7.32
N LEU A 24 1.65 -12.68 7.76
CA LEU A 24 1.23 -13.98 7.27
C LEU A 24 0.21 -13.80 6.16
N TYR A 25 0.53 -14.32 4.99
CA TYR A 25 -0.35 -14.19 3.83
C TYR A 25 -0.14 -15.35 2.85
N SER A 26 -1.08 -15.50 1.94
CA SER A 26 -1.03 -16.45 0.86
C SER A 26 -1.20 -15.69 -0.46
N GLN A 27 -0.40 -16.03 -1.46
CA GLN A 27 -0.53 -15.41 -2.78
C GLN A 27 -1.73 -15.98 -3.51
N ILE A 28 -2.61 -15.10 -4.01
CA ILE A 28 -3.73 -15.48 -4.85
C ILE A 28 -3.31 -15.42 -6.31
N GLU A 29 -2.65 -14.33 -6.70
CA GLU A 29 -2.28 -14.09 -8.09
C GLU A 29 -1.04 -13.21 -8.14
N GLU A 30 -0.11 -13.56 -9.04
CA GLU A 30 1.02 -12.70 -9.35
C GLU A 30 0.61 -11.77 -10.50
N ARG A 31 0.89 -10.48 -10.37
CA ARG A 31 0.59 -9.52 -11.40
C ARG A 31 1.80 -9.25 -12.25
N LEU A 32 1.58 -9.06 -13.54
CA LEU A 32 2.67 -8.76 -14.47
C LEU A 32 3.23 -7.37 -14.20
N LEU A 33 4.55 -7.27 -14.25
CA LEU A 33 5.24 -6.00 -14.14
C LEU A 33 5.62 -5.53 -15.55
N PRO A 34 5.13 -4.36 -16.00
CA PRO A 34 5.51 -3.84 -17.32
C PRO A 34 7.01 -3.58 -17.41
N GLU A 35 7.57 -3.68 -18.59
CA GLU A 35 8.98 -3.34 -18.80
C GLU A 35 9.27 -1.88 -18.52
N THR A 36 8.28 -1.02 -18.70
CA THR A 36 8.38 0.41 -18.43
C THR A 36 8.27 0.77 -16.95
N ARG A 37 8.11 -0.23 -16.09
CA ARG A 37 8.00 0.04 -14.66
C ARG A 37 9.26 0.69 -14.10
N ALA A 38 9.13 1.36 -12.97
CA ALA A 38 10.29 1.79 -12.21
C ALA A 38 11.13 0.56 -11.84
N GLN A 39 12.43 0.64 -12.06
CA GLN A 39 13.32 -0.52 -11.90
C GLN A 39 13.38 -1.05 -10.48
N ASN A 40 13.08 -0.21 -9.51
CA ASN A 40 13.08 -0.61 -8.10
C ASN A 40 11.81 -1.36 -7.68
N VAL A 41 10.80 -1.47 -8.54
CA VAL A 41 9.61 -2.26 -8.24
C VAL A 41 9.91 -3.73 -8.54
N LEU A 42 9.87 -4.55 -7.51
CA LEU A 42 10.29 -5.96 -7.58
C LEU A 42 9.12 -6.93 -7.72
N ILE A 43 8.03 -6.70 -6.99
CA ILE A 43 6.91 -7.62 -6.92
C ILE A 43 5.61 -6.84 -6.93
N ASP A 44 4.61 -7.37 -7.61
CA ASP A 44 3.24 -6.90 -7.58
C ASP A 44 2.34 -8.13 -7.57
N GLU A 45 1.63 -8.35 -6.48
CA GLU A 45 0.83 -9.56 -6.31
C GLU A 45 -0.45 -9.28 -5.53
N ILE A 46 -1.43 -10.14 -5.72
CA ILE A 46 -2.67 -10.13 -4.95
C ILE A 46 -2.56 -11.22 -3.90
N ILE A 47 -2.84 -10.87 -2.67
CA ILE A 47 -2.70 -11.77 -1.52
C ILE A 47 -3.99 -11.81 -0.70
N GLU A 48 -4.08 -12.82 0.14
CA GLU A 48 -5.06 -12.86 1.22
C GLU A 48 -4.33 -13.09 2.53
N LEU A 49 -4.85 -12.50 3.60
CA LEU A 49 -4.24 -12.63 4.92
C LEU A 49 -4.61 -13.99 5.51
N THR A 50 -3.61 -14.66 6.09
CA THR A 50 -3.79 -16.01 6.67
C THR A 50 -3.57 -16.05 8.17
N GLY A 51 -3.03 -14.98 8.78
CA GLY A 51 -2.88 -14.92 10.23
C GLY A 51 -4.22 -14.98 10.93
N GLU A 52 -4.31 -15.73 12.02
CA GLU A 52 -5.59 -15.93 12.69
C GLU A 52 -6.28 -14.64 13.13
N GLN A 53 -5.52 -13.67 13.57
CA GLN A 53 -6.09 -12.40 14.00
C GLN A 53 -6.35 -11.47 12.83
N THR A 54 -5.42 -11.41 11.88
CA THR A 54 -5.51 -10.45 10.78
C THR A 54 -6.58 -10.85 9.76
N LYS A 55 -6.75 -12.14 9.47
CA LYS A 55 -7.76 -12.58 8.51
C LYS A 55 -9.19 -12.32 8.97
N LYS A 56 -9.40 -12.18 10.29
CA LYS A 56 -10.70 -11.84 10.83
C LYS A 56 -11.00 -10.36 10.69
N LYS A 57 -9.96 -9.54 10.72
CA LYS A 57 -10.08 -8.08 10.65
C LYS A 57 -10.18 -7.58 9.22
N TYR A 58 -9.53 -8.24 8.29
CA TYR A 58 -9.54 -7.88 6.88
C TYR A 58 -9.70 -9.15 6.05
N THR A 59 -10.86 -9.32 5.44
CA THR A 59 -11.24 -10.58 4.78
C THR A 59 -11.10 -10.55 3.26
N ARG A 60 -10.90 -9.37 2.68
CA ARG A 60 -10.84 -9.21 1.24
C ARG A 60 -9.39 -9.34 0.74
N PRO A 61 -9.19 -9.61 -0.57
CA PRO A 61 -7.86 -9.58 -1.13
C PRO A 61 -7.20 -8.21 -0.98
N LEU A 62 -5.88 -8.23 -0.83
CA LEU A 62 -5.04 -7.05 -0.80
C LEU A 62 -4.01 -7.15 -1.90
N ARG A 63 -3.48 -6.01 -2.32
CA ARG A 63 -2.38 -5.96 -3.26
C ARG A 63 -1.11 -5.69 -2.49
N ARG A 64 -0.09 -6.52 -2.73
CA ARG A 64 1.21 -6.38 -2.09
C ARG A 64 2.24 -6.00 -3.13
N ILE A 65 2.98 -4.95 -2.87
CA ILE A 65 4.02 -4.43 -3.76
C ILE A 65 5.33 -4.37 -2.99
N ALA A 66 6.38 -4.97 -3.53
CA ALA A 66 7.72 -4.90 -2.94
C ALA A 66 8.58 -3.96 -3.76
N VAL A 67 9.24 -3.04 -3.09
CA VAL A 67 10.04 -1.98 -3.71
C VAL A 67 11.41 -1.93 -3.06
N TRP A 68 12.47 -1.89 -3.88
CA TRP A 68 13.83 -1.72 -3.38
C TRP A 68 14.07 -0.26 -3.02
N ASN A 69 14.58 -0.03 -1.83
CA ASN A 69 14.97 1.30 -1.37
C ASN A 69 16.49 1.44 -1.49
N ASP A 70 16.94 2.20 -2.49
CA ASP A 70 18.37 2.39 -2.74
C ASP A 70 19.07 3.16 -1.64
N GLU A 71 18.37 4.11 -1.01
CA GLU A 71 18.98 4.95 0.02
C GLU A 71 19.37 4.17 1.26
N HIS A 72 18.55 3.20 1.61
CA HIS A 72 18.73 2.45 2.86
C HIS A 72 19.10 0.99 2.65
N GLY A 73 19.06 0.49 1.40
CA GLY A 73 19.50 -0.85 1.10
C GLY A 73 18.59 -1.97 1.62
N TYR A 74 17.27 -1.76 1.58
CA TYR A 74 16.33 -2.79 2.01
C TYR A 74 15.05 -2.75 1.16
N VAL A 75 14.27 -3.80 1.24
CA VAL A 75 13.00 -3.91 0.52
C VAL A 75 11.89 -3.32 1.38
N VAL A 76 11.13 -2.41 0.78
CA VAL A 76 9.92 -1.86 1.40
C VAL A 76 8.74 -2.65 0.88
N GLN A 77 7.90 -3.13 1.79
CA GLN A 77 6.72 -3.90 1.44
C GLN A 77 5.47 -3.09 1.70
N LEU A 78 4.68 -2.89 0.65
CA LEU A 78 3.48 -2.06 0.69
C LEU A 78 2.22 -2.90 0.51
N LEU A 79 1.17 -2.52 1.22
CA LEU A 79 -0.16 -3.07 1.03
C LEU A 79 -1.08 -1.95 0.56
N THR A 80 -1.94 -2.26 -0.39
CA THR A 80 -2.92 -1.29 -0.90
C THR A 80 -4.19 -2.02 -1.32
N ASN A 81 -5.30 -1.31 -1.24
CA ASN A 81 -6.59 -1.77 -1.76
C ASN A 81 -6.89 -1.19 -3.14
N ASN A 82 -5.93 -0.50 -3.75
CA ASN A 82 -6.10 -0.01 -5.11
C ASN A 82 -5.49 -1.00 -6.10
N PHE A 83 -6.32 -1.55 -7.00
CA PHE A 83 -5.90 -2.54 -7.99
C PHE A 83 -5.78 -1.96 -9.40
N LYS A 84 -6.06 -0.68 -9.56
CA LYS A 84 -6.08 -0.03 -10.88
C LYS A 84 -4.80 0.71 -11.21
N LEU A 85 -4.20 1.39 -10.24
CA LEU A 85 -2.96 2.12 -10.48
C LEU A 85 -1.80 1.14 -10.67
N THR A 86 -0.79 1.56 -11.42
CA THR A 86 0.41 0.74 -11.59
C THR A 86 1.19 0.64 -10.28
N ALA A 87 1.97 -0.44 -10.14
CA ALA A 87 2.82 -0.61 -8.96
C ALA A 87 3.80 0.55 -8.83
N SER A 88 4.33 1.04 -9.94
CA SER A 88 5.24 2.19 -9.94
C SER A 88 4.57 3.44 -9.39
N THR A 89 3.32 3.68 -9.76
CA THR A 89 2.56 4.82 -9.24
C THR A 89 2.31 4.70 -7.75
N ILE A 90 1.93 3.51 -7.29
CA ILE A 90 1.72 3.26 -5.85
C ILE A 90 3.03 3.51 -5.08
N ALA A 91 4.16 3.02 -5.59
CA ALA A 91 5.46 3.23 -4.98
C ALA A 91 5.82 4.71 -4.91
N GLN A 92 5.52 5.47 -5.97
CA GLN A 92 5.76 6.91 -6.00
C GLN A 92 4.89 7.66 -5.00
N LEU A 93 3.64 7.28 -4.86
CA LEU A 93 2.74 7.89 -3.88
C LEU A 93 3.27 7.70 -2.46
N TYR A 94 3.73 6.48 -2.14
CA TYR A 94 4.30 6.21 -0.84
C TYR A 94 5.54 7.07 -0.59
N LYS A 95 6.44 7.13 -1.56
CA LYS A 95 7.67 7.92 -1.46
C LYS A 95 7.37 9.42 -1.34
N ALA A 96 6.43 9.92 -2.13
CA ALA A 96 6.07 11.33 -2.12
C ALA A 96 5.51 11.80 -0.79
N ARG A 97 4.90 10.91 -0.02
CA ARG A 97 4.38 11.25 1.29
C ARG A 97 5.43 11.90 2.20
N TRP A 98 6.67 11.41 2.13
CA TRP A 98 7.76 12.00 2.91
C TRP A 98 7.96 13.47 2.57
N MET A 99 7.85 13.80 1.30
CA MET A 99 8.14 15.13 0.81
C MET A 99 7.00 16.10 1.08
N ILE A 100 5.77 15.60 1.16
CA ILE A 100 4.59 16.46 1.30
C ILE A 100 3.94 16.39 2.68
N GLU A 101 4.48 15.61 3.60
CA GLU A 101 3.89 15.43 4.92
C GLU A 101 3.68 16.76 5.65
N ILE A 102 4.67 17.65 5.60
CA ILE A 102 4.56 18.97 6.24
C ILE A 102 3.46 19.79 5.57
N LEU A 103 3.38 19.73 4.25
CA LEU A 103 2.36 20.46 3.51
C LEU A 103 0.97 19.96 3.83
N GLN A 104 0.80 18.66 4.03
CA GLN A 104 -0.50 18.09 4.37
C GLN A 104 -1.05 18.65 5.68
N LYS A 105 -0.20 18.89 6.64
CA LYS A 105 -0.60 19.47 7.93
C LYS A 105 -1.17 20.87 7.76
N HIS A 106 -0.79 21.56 6.71
CA HIS A 106 -1.24 22.92 6.44
C HIS A 106 -2.35 22.99 5.40
N GLN A 107 -2.57 21.89 4.69
CA GLN A 107 -3.54 21.83 3.61
C GLN A 107 -4.63 20.79 3.87
N ALA A 108 -4.89 20.48 5.10
CA ALA A 108 -5.86 19.44 5.45
C ALA A 108 -7.25 19.72 4.88
N ALA A 109 -7.58 20.97 4.60
CA ALA A 109 -8.86 21.32 4.03
C ALA A 109 -8.92 21.12 2.51
N VAL A 110 -7.78 20.92 1.86
CA VAL A 110 -7.72 20.72 0.42
C VAL A 110 -7.83 19.23 0.15
N GLU A 111 -9.04 18.78 0.01
CA GLU A 111 -9.32 17.37 -0.23
C GLU A 111 -9.93 17.17 -1.60
N ASN A 112 -9.54 16.07 -2.23
CA ASN A 112 -10.27 15.58 -3.37
C ASN A 112 -11.47 14.81 -2.81
N LYS A 113 -12.68 15.30 -3.06
CA LYS A 113 -13.89 14.70 -2.52
C LYS A 113 -14.20 13.32 -3.08
N GLU A 114 -13.58 12.98 -4.20
CA GLU A 114 -13.80 11.68 -4.83
C GLU A 114 -12.84 10.62 -4.33
N PHE A 115 -11.67 11.03 -3.84
CA PHE A 115 -10.63 10.11 -3.38
C PHE A 115 -10.06 10.59 -2.08
N HIS A 116 -9.99 9.67 -1.13
CA HIS A 116 -9.29 9.89 0.13
C HIS A 116 -8.14 8.90 0.20
N TRP A 117 -6.93 9.42 0.28
CA TRP A 117 -5.72 8.61 0.36
C TRP A 117 -5.12 8.71 1.75
N TYR A 118 -4.88 7.57 2.35
CA TYR A 118 -4.14 7.47 3.59
C TYR A 118 -2.87 6.68 3.34
N ILE A 119 -1.74 7.33 3.55
CA ILE A 119 -0.42 6.75 3.34
C ILE A 119 0.30 6.78 4.65
N THR A 120 0.76 5.63 5.12
CA THR A 120 1.47 5.55 6.38
C THR A 120 2.68 4.64 6.25
N GLN A 121 3.69 4.93 7.06
CA GLN A 121 4.93 4.18 7.08
C GLN A 121 4.93 3.08 8.10
N CYS A 122 4.08 3.17 9.07
CA CYS A 122 4.15 2.30 10.20
C CYS A 122 2.89 1.49 10.36
N CYS A 123 3.05 0.28 10.66
CA CYS A 123 1.97 -0.62 10.99
C CYS A 123 2.11 -1.10 12.42
#